data_45b48b8e2cedcb1279fce10d953cf9f9
#
_entry.id   45b48b8e2cedcb1279fce10d953cf9f9
#
_cell.length_a   1.000
_cell.length_b   1.000
_cell.length_c   1.000
_cell.angle_alpha   90.00
_cell.angle_beta   90.00
_cell.angle_gamma   90.00
#
_symmetry.space_group_name_H-M   'P 1'
#
loop_
_entity.id
_entity.type
_entity.pdbx_description
1 polymer ?
#
loop_
_entity_poly.entity_id
_entity_poly.type
_entity_poly.pdbx_seq_one_letter_code
_entity_poly.pdbx_strand_id
1 'polypeptide(L)'
;MKSIPRLRTLFFTLSLGLLAACAGEPTIQTGEDAETIMGGLNKVDNARVSLAYVDPNGDYDRYKQAWIAPLDVDNVEIVQPDSNSSIVNRYNREWELTDKDKDALRNAFREAMEKALTAGGAYAIADGPGDDVLRIEAMITSIAPSGPRDDASTRTMGRSRVYTQGAGGMSIAVMLADGDSGEVLAVIKDTRNSDNSTWGLNNSVTNMSEVRRNFSSWGRQIHDGLLALRARAEGAQTP
;
A
#
# COMPACT_ATOMS: atom_id res chain seq x y z
N MET A 1 53.03 12.59 59.64
CA MET A 1 52.71 11.62 58.64
C MET A 1 51.18 11.48 58.61
N LYS A 2 50.49 12.11 57.65
CA LYS A 2 49.02 12.08 57.51
C LYS A 2 48.66 11.26 56.27
N SER A 3 47.98 10.16 56.46
CA SER A 3 47.48 9.26 55.46
C SER A 3 46.23 9.85 54.76
N ILE A 4 46.22 9.89 53.41
CA ILE A 4 45.11 10.35 52.58
C ILE A 4 44.23 9.14 52.21
N PRO A 5 42.91 9.18 52.44
CA PRO A 5 42.05 8.09 52.00
C PRO A 5 41.77 8.15 50.50
N ARG A 6 41.91 7.01 49.83
CA ARG A 6 41.60 6.80 48.42
C ARG A 6 40.08 6.80 48.19
N LEU A 7 39.59 7.81 47.50
CA LEU A 7 38.20 7.91 47.01
C LEU A 7 37.97 6.89 45.88
N ARG A 8 37.19 5.84 46.15
CA ARG A 8 36.76 4.87 45.15
C ARG A 8 35.60 5.49 44.36
N THR A 9 35.87 5.88 43.14
CA THR A 9 34.85 6.34 42.17
C THR A 9 34.07 5.11 41.69
N LEU A 10 32.80 5.03 42.10
CA LEU A 10 31.86 4.01 41.66
C LEU A 10 31.32 4.45 40.29
N PHE A 11 31.77 3.81 39.21
CA PHE A 11 31.18 3.99 37.88
C PHE A 11 29.83 3.28 37.85
N PHE A 12 28.75 4.04 37.91
CA PHE A 12 27.39 3.57 37.65
C PHE A 12 27.16 3.60 36.15
N THR A 13 27.41 2.49 35.46
CA THR A 13 27.05 2.31 34.05
C THR A 13 25.54 2.19 33.93
N LEU A 14 24.89 3.29 33.58
CA LEU A 14 23.48 3.34 33.22
C LEU A 14 23.30 2.67 31.84
N SER A 15 22.95 1.39 31.86
CA SER A 15 22.56 0.64 30.64
C SER A 15 21.23 1.18 30.13
N LEU A 16 21.28 2.12 29.20
CA LEU A 16 20.11 2.60 28.45
C LEU A 16 19.71 1.49 27.49
N GLY A 17 18.80 0.60 27.91
CA GLY A 17 18.21 -0.41 27.04
C GLY A 17 17.39 0.28 25.96
N LEU A 18 17.91 0.28 24.71
CA LEU A 18 17.12 0.59 23.53
C LEU A 18 16.02 -0.47 23.40
N LEU A 19 14.80 -0.11 23.81
CA LEU A 19 13.59 -0.79 23.39
C LEU A 19 13.38 -0.44 21.90
N ALA A 20 14.10 -1.12 21.01
CA ALA A 20 13.71 -1.21 19.63
C ALA A 20 12.35 -1.90 19.62
N ALA A 21 11.29 -1.15 19.34
CA ALA A 21 9.99 -1.71 18.99
C ALA A 21 10.19 -2.48 17.68
N CYS A 22 10.51 -3.76 17.78
CA CYS A 22 10.58 -4.68 16.66
C CYS A 22 9.13 -4.87 16.17
N ALA A 23 8.71 -4.11 15.16
CA ALA A 23 7.74 -4.66 14.23
C ALA A 23 8.43 -5.91 13.66
N GLY A 24 7.84 -7.10 13.90
CA GLY A 24 8.44 -8.36 13.44
C GLY A 24 8.67 -8.32 11.94
N GLU A 25 9.69 -9.03 11.47
CA GLU A 25 9.89 -9.19 10.03
C GLU A 25 8.73 -9.99 9.41
N PRO A 26 8.32 -9.69 8.16
CA PRO A 26 7.31 -10.47 7.46
C PRO A 26 7.72 -11.95 7.37
N THR A 27 6.82 -12.84 7.80
CA THR A 27 7.10 -14.28 7.87
C THR A 27 5.97 -15.05 7.21
N ILE A 28 6.28 -15.92 6.25
CA ILE A 28 5.29 -16.81 5.63
C ILE A 28 4.98 -17.94 6.60
N GLN A 29 3.71 -18.15 6.91
CA GLN A 29 3.27 -19.30 7.71
C GLN A 29 3.60 -20.60 6.98
N THR A 30 4.06 -21.61 7.74
CA THR A 30 4.41 -22.95 7.20
C THR A 30 3.88 -24.03 8.14
N GLY A 31 3.74 -25.26 7.62
CA GLY A 31 3.25 -26.40 8.38
C GLY A 31 1.75 -26.60 8.28
N GLU A 32 1.22 -27.57 9.03
CA GLU A 32 -0.18 -28.01 8.96
C GLU A 32 -1.17 -26.94 9.49
N ASP A 33 -0.72 -26.06 10.39
CA ASP A 33 -1.52 -24.99 10.97
C ASP A 33 -1.48 -23.68 10.16
N ALA A 34 -0.81 -23.65 9.00
CA ALA A 34 -0.72 -22.47 8.17
C ALA A 34 -2.11 -22.08 7.64
N GLU A 35 -2.49 -20.81 7.82
CA GLU A 35 -3.69 -20.24 7.21
C GLU A 35 -3.49 -20.11 5.69
N THR A 36 -4.30 -20.83 4.92
CA THR A 36 -4.15 -20.91 3.45
C THR A 36 -5.41 -20.48 2.73
N ILE A 37 -5.23 -19.92 1.53
CA ILE A 37 -6.31 -19.59 0.59
C ILE A 37 -5.97 -20.08 -0.83
N MET A 38 -6.96 -20.13 -1.71
CA MET A 38 -6.81 -20.38 -3.16
C MET A 38 -5.92 -21.59 -3.50
N GLY A 39 -6.00 -22.66 -2.70
CA GLY A 39 -5.33 -23.92 -3.00
C GLY A 39 -3.84 -23.98 -2.67
N GLY A 40 -3.28 -23.05 -1.92
CA GLY A 40 -1.88 -23.17 -1.51
C GLY A 40 -1.15 -21.87 -1.17
N LEU A 41 -1.83 -20.73 -1.24
CA LEU A 41 -1.21 -19.49 -0.80
C LEU A 41 -1.24 -19.40 0.72
N ASN A 42 -0.09 -19.25 1.35
CA ASN A 42 0.08 -19.17 2.79
C ASN A 42 0.07 -17.72 3.26
N LYS A 43 -0.54 -17.46 4.41
CA LYS A 43 -0.57 -16.14 5.03
C LYS A 43 0.83 -15.64 5.39
N VAL A 44 1.04 -14.35 5.25
CA VAL A 44 2.25 -13.66 5.69
C VAL A 44 1.95 -12.92 7.00
N ASP A 45 2.56 -13.36 8.09
CA ASP A 45 2.51 -12.67 9.37
C ASP A 45 3.41 -11.44 9.35
N ASN A 46 3.05 -10.42 10.12
CA ASN A 46 3.76 -9.13 10.18
C ASN A 46 3.95 -8.47 8.81
N ALA A 47 3.07 -8.75 7.85
CA ALA A 47 3.06 -8.07 6.57
C ALA A 47 2.93 -6.56 6.77
N ARG A 48 3.60 -5.76 5.92
CA ARG A 48 3.50 -4.29 5.93
C ARG A 48 2.22 -3.76 5.29
N VAL A 49 1.31 -4.66 4.96
CA VAL A 49 -0.03 -4.45 4.41
C VAL A 49 -1.06 -5.10 5.33
N SER A 50 -2.32 -4.76 5.17
CA SER A 50 -3.39 -5.30 6.04
C SER A 50 -3.51 -6.82 5.96
N LEU A 51 -3.27 -7.40 4.77
CA LEU A 51 -3.35 -8.83 4.53
C LEU A 51 -2.49 -9.20 3.32
N ALA A 52 -1.70 -10.26 3.45
CA ALA A 52 -0.94 -10.85 2.36
C ALA A 52 -0.95 -12.38 2.45
N TYR A 53 -1.12 -13.04 1.30
CA TYR A 53 -0.93 -14.46 1.10
C TYR A 53 0.00 -14.65 -0.08
N VAL A 54 0.92 -15.60 0.02
CA VAL A 54 1.90 -15.89 -1.03
C VAL A 54 2.05 -17.39 -1.22
N ASP A 55 2.38 -17.81 -2.42
CA ASP A 55 2.84 -19.20 -2.64
C ASP A 55 4.21 -19.39 -1.98
N PRO A 56 4.32 -20.26 -0.97
CA PRO A 56 5.60 -20.50 -0.29
C PRO A 56 6.64 -21.21 -1.17
N ASN A 57 6.20 -21.85 -2.26
CA ASN A 57 7.02 -22.63 -3.19
C ASN A 57 7.22 -21.93 -4.54
N GLY A 58 6.65 -20.75 -4.73
CA GLY A 58 6.72 -20.01 -5.97
C GLY A 58 8.16 -19.64 -6.35
N ASP A 59 8.52 -19.88 -7.62
CA ASP A 59 9.81 -19.46 -8.18
C ASP A 59 9.75 -18.00 -8.61
N TYR A 60 9.92 -17.09 -7.65
CA TYR A 60 9.87 -15.65 -7.90
C TYR A 60 11.09 -15.12 -8.65
N ASP A 61 12.21 -15.85 -8.67
CA ASP A 61 13.44 -15.41 -9.36
C ASP A 61 13.37 -15.57 -10.87
N ARG A 62 12.49 -16.45 -11.37
CA ARG A 62 12.29 -16.62 -12.82
C ARG A 62 11.78 -15.35 -13.50
N TYR A 63 11.01 -14.49 -12.78
CA TYR A 63 10.41 -13.31 -13.38
C TYR A 63 11.43 -12.17 -13.48
N LYS A 64 11.75 -11.77 -14.70
CA LYS A 64 12.64 -10.62 -15.00
C LYS A 64 11.86 -9.41 -15.49
N GLN A 65 10.61 -9.61 -15.87
CA GLN A 65 9.71 -8.60 -16.38
C GLN A 65 8.43 -8.58 -15.56
N ALA A 66 7.75 -7.44 -15.55
CA ALA A 66 6.43 -7.30 -14.92
C ALA A 66 5.46 -6.62 -15.89
N TRP A 67 4.29 -7.23 -16.07
CA TRP A 67 3.17 -6.62 -16.78
C TRP A 67 2.16 -6.08 -15.78
N ILE A 68 1.94 -4.77 -15.85
CA ILE A 68 0.98 -4.08 -15.00
C ILE A 68 -0.32 -3.98 -15.78
N ALA A 69 -1.30 -4.82 -15.42
CA ALA A 69 -2.63 -4.75 -16.00
C ALA A 69 -3.32 -3.41 -15.66
N PRO A 70 -4.25 -2.94 -16.49
CA PRO A 70 -5.03 -1.75 -16.17
C PRO A 70 -5.71 -1.87 -14.81
N LEU A 71 -5.58 -0.83 -13.97
CA LEU A 71 -6.25 -0.80 -12.66
C LEU A 71 -7.77 -0.92 -12.83
N ASP A 72 -8.38 -1.91 -12.18
CA ASP A 72 -9.84 -2.02 -12.13
C ASP A 72 -10.40 -0.99 -11.13
N VAL A 73 -11.25 -0.13 -11.64
CA VAL A 73 -11.96 0.93 -10.91
C VAL A 73 -13.45 0.97 -11.28
N ASP A 74 -13.98 -0.13 -11.81
CA ASP A 74 -15.35 -0.14 -12.30
C ASP A 74 -16.35 -0.52 -11.20
N ASN A 75 -15.93 -1.30 -10.20
CA ASN A 75 -16.76 -1.77 -9.09
C ASN A 75 -16.31 -1.21 -7.74
N VAL A 76 -15.92 0.07 -7.71
CA VAL A 76 -15.45 0.72 -6.49
C VAL A 76 -16.61 1.05 -5.57
N GLU A 77 -16.56 0.60 -4.32
CA GLU A 77 -17.48 1.06 -3.27
C GLU A 77 -17.11 2.50 -2.87
N ILE A 78 -18.02 3.44 -3.07
CA ILE A 78 -17.85 4.81 -2.59
C ILE A 78 -18.57 4.96 -1.25
N VAL A 79 -17.79 4.98 -0.16
CA VAL A 79 -18.32 5.23 1.19
C VAL A 79 -18.59 6.72 1.32
N GLN A 80 -19.87 7.11 1.28
CA GLN A 80 -20.26 8.51 1.35
C GLN A 80 -19.92 9.11 2.72
N PRO A 81 -19.38 10.34 2.80
CA PRO A 81 -19.09 10.99 4.08
C PRO A 81 -20.38 11.29 4.84
N ASP A 82 -20.34 11.14 6.18
CA ASP A 82 -21.47 11.44 7.05
C ASP A 82 -21.95 12.89 6.91
N SER A 83 -23.21 13.07 6.53
CA SER A 83 -23.82 14.36 6.25
C SER A 83 -24.47 15.02 7.49
N ASN A 84 -23.80 14.99 8.65
CA ASN A 84 -24.34 15.57 9.90
C ASN A 84 -24.34 17.13 9.93
N SER A 85 -23.93 17.78 8.85
CA SER A 85 -23.92 19.23 8.76
C SER A 85 -25.07 19.71 7.87
N SER A 86 -25.93 20.59 8.42
CA SER A 86 -27.06 21.23 7.72
C SER A 86 -26.66 22.03 6.47
N ILE A 87 -25.39 22.30 6.29
CA ILE A 87 -24.80 22.96 5.11
C ILE A 87 -24.59 21.94 3.99
N VAL A 88 -24.25 20.69 4.32
CA VAL A 88 -24.02 19.59 3.37
C VAL A 88 -25.33 19.14 2.72
N ASN A 89 -26.43 19.13 3.46
CA ASN A 89 -27.76 18.74 2.95
C ASN A 89 -28.32 19.64 1.83
N ARG A 90 -27.74 20.80 1.60
CA ARG A 90 -28.22 21.74 0.56
C ARG A 90 -27.62 21.44 -0.80
N TYR A 91 -26.53 20.64 -0.87
CA TYR A 91 -25.79 20.34 -2.10
C TYR A 91 -25.51 18.83 -2.23
N ASN A 92 -26.44 18.00 -1.79
CA ASN A 92 -26.36 16.55 -1.65
C ASN A 92 -26.11 15.85 -3.02
N ARG A 93 -24.91 16.00 -3.57
CA ARG A 93 -24.42 15.14 -4.65
C ARG A 93 -23.56 14.07 -4.03
N GLU A 94 -23.99 12.85 -4.20
CA GLU A 94 -23.20 11.68 -3.85
C GLU A 94 -21.88 11.69 -4.62
N TRP A 95 -20.84 11.17 -3.98
CA TRP A 95 -19.58 10.97 -4.66
C TRP A 95 -19.73 9.86 -5.68
N GLU A 96 -19.33 10.15 -6.92
CA GLU A 96 -19.26 9.22 -8.03
C GLU A 96 -17.93 9.41 -8.74
N LEU A 97 -17.32 8.32 -9.22
CA LEU A 97 -16.17 8.38 -10.09
C LEU A 97 -16.62 8.67 -11.52
N THR A 98 -16.20 9.81 -12.05
CA THR A 98 -16.33 10.09 -13.48
C THR A 98 -15.29 9.31 -14.29
N ASP A 99 -15.49 9.15 -15.61
CA ASP A 99 -14.50 8.51 -16.48
C ASP A 99 -13.13 9.20 -16.38
N LYS A 100 -13.13 10.53 -16.26
CA LYS A 100 -11.90 11.31 -16.02
C LYS A 100 -11.21 10.94 -14.70
N ASP A 101 -11.97 10.72 -13.63
CA ASP A 101 -11.42 10.29 -12.33
C ASP A 101 -10.85 8.88 -12.44
N LYS A 102 -11.55 7.98 -13.12
CA LYS A 102 -11.09 6.60 -13.38
C LYS A 102 -9.79 6.59 -14.17
N ASP A 103 -9.69 7.37 -15.23
CA ASP A 103 -8.46 7.48 -16.03
C ASP A 103 -7.31 8.08 -15.24
N ALA A 104 -7.58 9.07 -14.39
CA ALA A 104 -6.56 9.65 -13.50
C ALA A 104 -6.05 8.64 -12.49
N LEU A 105 -6.92 7.78 -11.93
CA LEU A 105 -6.55 6.69 -11.04
C LEU A 105 -5.69 5.63 -11.76
N ARG A 106 -6.12 5.19 -12.96
CA ARG A 106 -5.38 4.22 -13.77
C ARG A 106 -3.97 4.70 -14.09
N ASN A 107 -3.85 5.95 -14.55
CA ASN A 107 -2.55 6.55 -14.89
C ASN A 107 -1.66 6.69 -13.65
N ALA A 108 -2.18 7.21 -12.54
CA ALA A 108 -1.41 7.38 -11.31
C ALA A 108 -0.92 6.04 -10.73
N PHE A 109 -1.74 4.99 -10.81
CA PHE A 109 -1.36 3.64 -10.41
C PHE A 109 -0.24 3.09 -11.28
N ARG A 110 -0.41 3.15 -12.61
CA ARG A 110 0.58 2.68 -13.57
C ARG A 110 1.94 3.36 -13.36
N GLU A 111 1.97 4.70 -13.31
CA GLU A 111 3.19 5.47 -13.05
C GLU A 111 3.88 5.06 -11.73
N ALA A 112 3.10 4.86 -10.66
CA ALA A 112 3.65 4.49 -9.37
C ALA A 112 4.24 3.07 -9.36
N MET A 113 3.56 2.12 -10.01
CA MET A 113 4.01 0.73 -10.13
C MET A 113 5.24 0.62 -11.03
N GLU A 114 5.24 1.25 -12.21
CA GLU A 114 6.41 1.27 -13.10
C GLU A 114 7.64 1.81 -12.39
N LYS A 115 7.50 2.96 -11.71
CA LYS A 115 8.60 3.55 -10.93
C LYS A 115 9.12 2.65 -9.83
N ALA A 116 8.23 1.96 -9.13
CA ALA A 116 8.63 1.08 -8.03
C ALA A 116 9.32 -0.19 -8.54
N LEU A 117 8.75 -0.84 -9.55
CA LEU A 117 9.24 -2.12 -10.06
C LEU A 117 10.57 -1.99 -10.82
N THR A 118 10.79 -0.86 -11.50
CA THR A 118 12.06 -0.61 -12.20
C THR A 118 13.17 -0.11 -11.27
N ALA A 119 12.86 0.17 -10.00
CA ALA A 119 13.86 0.62 -9.04
C ALA A 119 14.99 -0.41 -8.89
N GLY A 120 16.24 0.07 -8.94
CA GLY A 120 17.41 -0.79 -8.86
C GLY A 120 17.58 -1.76 -10.03
N GLY A 121 16.78 -1.65 -11.11
CA GLY A 121 16.81 -2.56 -12.26
C GLY A 121 16.19 -3.93 -11.95
N ALA A 122 15.32 -4.02 -10.93
CA ALA A 122 14.77 -5.29 -10.48
C ALA A 122 13.87 -5.98 -11.52
N TYR A 123 13.04 -5.18 -12.23
CA TYR A 123 12.16 -5.66 -13.30
C TYR A 123 12.22 -4.73 -14.51
N ALA A 124 12.10 -5.27 -15.71
CA ALA A 124 11.70 -4.52 -16.88
C ALA A 124 10.16 -4.51 -16.98
N ILE A 125 9.58 -3.47 -17.59
CA ILE A 125 8.13 -3.44 -17.83
C ILE A 125 7.82 -4.09 -19.16
N ALA A 126 6.92 -5.09 -19.12
CA ALA A 126 6.41 -5.77 -20.29
C ALA A 126 5.12 -5.10 -20.80
N ASP A 127 4.86 -5.22 -22.10
CA ASP A 127 3.64 -4.71 -22.74
C ASP A 127 2.44 -5.68 -22.59
N GLY A 128 2.69 -6.92 -22.18
CA GLY A 128 1.68 -7.96 -22.01
C GLY A 128 2.17 -9.15 -21.20
N PRO A 129 1.31 -10.15 -20.97
CA PRO A 129 1.68 -11.38 -20.29
C PRO A 129 2.65 -12.21 -21.14
N GLY A 130 3.45 -13.07 -20.51
CA GLY A 130 4.44 -13.92 -21.14
C GLY A 130 5.15 -14.83 -20.16
N ASP A 131 6.10 -15.63 -20.64
CA ASP A 131 6.69 -16.78 -19.96
C ASP A 131 7.53 -16.41 -18.71
N ASP A 132 8.32 -15.33 -18.79
CA ASP A 132 9.12 -14.81 -17.68
C ASP A 132 8.55 -13.50 -17.09
N VAL A 133 7.26 -13.26 -17.33
CA VAL A 133 6.55 -12.05 -16.96
C VAL A 133 5.70 -12.27 -15.71
N LEU A 134 5.93 -11.48 -14.68
CA LEU A 134 5.04 -11.40 -13.54
C LEU A 134 3.84 -10.52 -13.89
N ARG A 135 2.64 -11.08 -13.86
CA ARG A 135 1.39 -10.35 -14.06
C ARG A 135 0.94 -9.72 -12.76
N ILE A 136 0.68 -8.41 -12.80
CA ILE A 136 0.18 -7.64 -11.67
C ILE A 136 -1.19 -7.09 -12.01
N GLU A 137 -2.21 -7.60 -11.33
CA GLU A 137 -3.59 -7.13 -11.42
C GLU A 137 -3.96 -6.42 -10.12
N ALA A 138 -4.65 -5.30 -10.23
CA ALA A 138 -5.09 -4.55 -9.06
C ALA A 138 -6.50 -4.00 -9.27
N MET A 139 -7.24 -3.89 -8.17
CA MET A 139 -8.55 -3.25 -8.12
C MET A 139 -8.65 -2.34 -6.90
N ILE A 140 -9.27 -1.19 -7.07
CA ILE A 140 -9.70 -0.37 -5.93
C ILE A 140 -11.02 -0.96 -5.43
N THR A 141 -11.03 -1.40 -4.18
CA THR A 141 -12.22 -2.01 -3.58
C THR A 141 -13.12 -0.97 -2.92
N SER A 142 -12.54 0.08 -2.32
CA SER A 142 -13.33 1.17 -1.75
C SER A 142 -12.59 2.50 -1.76
N ILE A 143 -13.35 3.58 -1.82
CA ILE A 143 -12.89 4.96 -1.58
C ILE A 143 -13.84 5.60 -0.58
N ALA A 144 -13.30 6.15 0.50
CA ALA A 144 -14.04 6.87 1.53
C ALA A 144 -13.57 8.34 1.54
N PRO A 145 -14.22 9.24 0.78
CA PRO A 145 -13.89 10.66 0.81
C PRO A 145 -14.13 11.27 2.20
N SER A 146 -13.24 12.14 2.67
CA SER A 146 -13.35 12.74 4.01
C SER A 146 -14.32 13.92 4.09
N GLY A 147 -14.90 14.33 2.98
CA GLY A 147 -15.81 15.48 2.93
C GLY A 147 -16.59 15.59 1.64
N PRO A 148 -17.51 16.56 1.55
CA PRO A 148 -18.34 16.76 0.37
C PRO A 148 -17.49 17.08 -0.87
N ARG A 149 -18.02 16.71 -2.05
CA ARG A 149 -17.37 16.99 -3.33
C ARG A 149 -17.31 18.50 -3.60
N ASP A 150 -16.11 19.05 -3.83
CA ASP A 150 -15.90 20.44 -4.23
C ASP A 150 -16.06 20.60 -5.75
N ASP A 151 -17.29 20.76 -6.21
CA ASP A 151 -17.58 21.05 -7.60
C ASP A 151 -17.49 22.56 -7.88
N ALA A 152 -16.90 22.94 -9.01
CA ALA A 152 -16.83 24.33 -9.45
C ALA A 152 -18.22 24.97 -9.61
N SER A 153 -19.27 24.14 -9.83
CA SER A 153 -20.67 24.58 -9.92
C SER A 153 -21.32 24.90 -8.57
N THR A 154 -20.72 24.43 -7.46
CA THR A 154 -21.21 24.72 -6.10
C THR A 154 -20.53 25.93 -5.47
N ARG A 155 -19.56 26.53 -6.15
CA ARG A 155 -18.92 27.76 -5.74
C ARG A 155 -19.87 28.95 -5.96
N THR A 156 -20.92 29.02 -5.14
CA THR A 156 -21.64 30.30 -4.96
C THR A 156 -20.59 31.34 -4.58
N MET A 157 -20.74 32.60 -5.07
CA MET A 157 -19.82 33.74 -4.98
C MET A 157 -19.17 34.07 -3.62
N GLY A 158 -19.08 33.13 -2.72
CA GLY A 158 -18.37 33.20 -1.44
C GLY A 158 -17.22 32.26 -1.44
N ARG A 159 -16.02 32.72 -1.09
CA ARG A 159 -14.76 32.01 -0.93
C ARG A 159 -14.78 30.97 0.22
N SER A 160 -15.80 30.12 0.32
CA SER A 160 -15.80 29.07 1.34
C SER A 160 -14.90 27.92 0.86
N ARG A 161 -13.80 27.72 1.58
CA ARG A 161 -12.91 26.58 1.39
C ARG A 161 -13.37 25.46 2.32
N VAL A 162 -13.49 24.25 1.80
CA VAL A 162 -13.78 23.08 2.63
C VAL A 162 -12.46 22.56 3.17
N TYR A 163 -12.33 22.58 4.48
CA TYR A 163 -11.23 21.95 5.20
C TYR A 163 -11.75 20.67 5.81
N THR A 164 -11.03 19.57 5.56
CA THR A 164 -11.33 18.26 6.15
C THR A 164 -10.09 17.69 6.81
N GLN A 165 -10.30 16.77 7.70
CA GLN A 165 -9.24 16.04 8.36
C GLN A 165 -8.82 14.89 7.44
N GLY A 166 -7.77 15.09 6.69
CA GLY A 166 -7.28 14.15 5.68
C GLY A 166 -8.10 14.14 4.38
N ALA A 167 -7.67 13.37 3.38
CA ALA A 167 -8.36 13.17 2.09
C ALA A 167 -9.27 11.93 2.06
N GLY A 168 -9.47 11.28 3.21
CA GLY A 168 -10.28 10.08 3.33
C GLY A 168 -9.48 8.78 3.30
N GLY A 169 -10.13 7.67 2.97
CA GLY A 169 -9.52 6.34 2.90
C GLY A 169 -9.59 5.74 1.51
N MET A 170 -8.69 4.81 1.21
CA MET A 170 -8.71 4.02 -0.02
C MET A 170 -8.23 2.60 0.25
N SER A 171 -8.93 1.62 -0.30
CA SER A 171 -8.59 0.20 -0.19
C SER A 171 -8.27 -0.38 -1.55
N ILE A 172 -7.25 -1.24 -1.59
CA ILE A 172 -6.79 -1.92 -2.80
C ILE A 172 -6.74 -3.43 -2.56
N ALA A 173 -7.04 -4.20 -3.58
CA ALA A 173 -6.65 -5.61 -3.69
C ALA A 173 -5.71 -5.77 -4.88
N VAL A 174 -4.65 -6.56 -4.70
CA VAL A 174 -3.64 -6.84 -5.74
C VAL A 174 -3.45 -8.34 -5.82
N MET A 175 -3.39 -8.86 -7.03
CA MET A 175 -3.06 -10.24 -7.34
C MET A 175 -1.80 -10.25 -8.19
N LEU A 176 -0.85 -11.10 -7.78
CA LEU A 176 0.34 -11.42 -8.57
C LEU A 176 0.15 -12.81 -9.14
N ALA A 177 0.36 -12.96 -10.43
CA ALA A 177 0.20 -14.23 -11.11
C ALA A 177 1.32 -14.47 -12.12
N ASP A 178 1.54 -15.70 -12.47
CA ASP A 178 2.35 -16.07 -13.61
C ASP A 178 1.73 -15.57 -14.91
N GLY A 179 2.52 -14.94 -15.77
CA GLY A 179 2.01 -14.30 -16.98
C GLY A 179 1.58 -15.26 -18.08
N ASP A 180 2.07 -16.48 -18.08
CA ASP A 180 1.73 -17.50 -19.08
C ASP A 180 0.59 -18.39 -18.59
N SER A 181 0.77 -19.05 -17.44
CA SER A 181 -0.21 -19.99 -16.89
C SER A 181 -1.39 -19.32 -16.21
N GLY A 182 -1.23 -18.08 -15.72
CA GLY A 182 -2.21 -17.40 -14.88
C GLY A 182 -2.27 -17.95 -13.45
N GLU A 183 -1.35 -18.81 -13.05
CA GLU A 183 -1.26 -19.31 -11.67
C GLU A 183 -1.07 -18.17 -10.69
N VAL A 184 -1.89 -18.12 -9.63
CA VAL A 184 -1.83 -17.06 -8.63
C VAL A 184 -0.69 -17.32 -7.66
N LEU A 185 0.23 -16.38 -7.57
CA LEU A 185 1.43 -16.42 -6.73
C LEU A 185 1.29 -15.66 -5.43
N ALA A 186 0.49 -14.59 -5.43
CA ALA A 186 0.21 -13.83 -4.23
C ALA A 186 -1.10 -13.05 -4.33
N VAL A 187 -1.72 -12.81 -3.17
CA VAL A 187 -2.88 -11.93 -3.01
C VAL A 187 -2.61 -10.97 -1.85
N ILE A 188 -2.83 -9.70 -2.10
CA ILE A 188 -2.56 -8.62 -1.16
C ILE A 188 -3.82 -7.77 -1.02
N LYS A 189 -4.18 -7.40 0.22
CA LYS A 189 -5.19 -6.37 0.50
C LYS A 189 -4.61 -5.35 1.45
N ASP A 190 -4.87 -4.08 1.18
CA ASP A 190 -4.47 -3.02 2.08
C ASP A 190 -5.48 -1.88 2.08
N THR A 191 -5.59 -1.21 3.22
CA THR A 191 -6.41 -0.01 3.40
C THR A 191 -5.53 1.11 3.93
N ARG A 192 -5.59 2.26 3.28
CA ARG A 192 -4.89 3.46 3.70
C ARG A 192 -5.87 4.55 4.01
N ASN A 193 -5.77 5.07 5.22
CA ASN A 193 -6.47 6.27 5.63
C ASN A 193 -5.47 7.43 5.56
N SER A 194 -5.93 8.58 5.08
CA SER A 194 -5.13 9.80 5.14
C SER A 194 -4.86 10.17 6.59
N ASP A 195 -3.67 10.72 6.84
CA ASP A 195 -3.31 11.20 8.16
C ASP A 195 -4.29 12.28 8.63
N ASN A 196 -5.01 11.97 9.70
CA ASN A 196 -6.00 12.86 10.30
C ASN A 196 -5.36 13.91 11.22
N SER A 197 -4.04 14.01 11.26
CA SER A 197 -3.32 14.90 12.18
C SER A 197 -3.40 16.38 11.80
N THR A 198 -3.70 16.70 10.53
CA THR A 198 -3.75 18.08 10.03
C THR A 198 -5.00 18.36 9.21
N TRP A 199 -5.65 19.50 9.51
CA TRP A 199 -6.73 20.03 8.68
C TRP A 199 -6.14 20.54 7.36
N GLY A 200 -6.49 19.89 6.26
CA GLY A 200 -6.07 20.26 4.92
C GLY A 200 -7.21 20.81 4.07
N LEU A 201 -6.86 21.54 3.01
CA LEU A 201 -7.82 21.97 2.00
C LEU A 201 -8.29 20.75 1.20
N ASN A 202 -9.58 20.43 1.25
CA ASN A 202 -10.16 19.35 0.45
C ASN A 202 -10.48 19.88 -0.96
N ASN A 203 -9.66 19.49 -1.93
CA ASN A 203 -9.88 19.76 -3.35
C ASN A 203 -9.30 18.63 -4.21
N SER A 204 -9.63 18.64 -5.50
CA SER A 204 -9.19 17.60 -6.44
C SER A 204 -7.65 17.43 -6.52
N VAL A 205 -6.89 18.50 -6.33
CA VAL A 205 -5.42 18.47 -6.36
C VAL A 205 -4.87 17.77 -5.12
N THR A 206 -5.37 18.13 -3.93
CA THR A 206 -4.94 17.52 -2.67
C THR A 206 -5.32 16.04 -2.63
N ASN A 207 -6.54 15.70 -3.02
CA ASN A 207 -7.01 14.32 -3.07
C ASN A 207 -6.17 13.48 -4.03
N MET A 208 -5.84 14.00 -5.22
CA MET A 208 -4.99 13.27 -6.18
C MET A 208 -3.55 13.12 -5.68
N SER A 209 -3.01 14.08 -4.92
CA SER A 209 -1.67 13.93 -4.32
C SER A 209 -1.63 12.82 -3.27
N GLU A 210 -2.67 12.66 -2.46
CA GLU A 210 -2.82 11.55 -1.52
C GLU A 210 -2.95 10.21 -2.23
N VAL A 211 -3.75 10.15 -3.29
CA VAL A 211 -3.87 8.96 -4.15
C VAL A 211 -2.51 8.52 -4.68
N ARG A 212 -1.73 9.45 -5.25
CA ARG A 212 -0.37 9.16 -5.75
C ARG A 212 0.57 8.70 -4.63
N ARG A 213 0.45 9.26 -3.43
CA ARG A 213 1.22 8.84 -2.26
C ARG A 213 0.90 7.39 -1.88
N ASN A 214 -0.38 7.04 -1.84
CA ASN A 214 -0.85 5.69 -1.53
C ASN A 214 -0.34 4.69 -2.58
N PHE A 215 -0.52 4.96 -3.87
CA PHE A 215 -0.01 4.10 -4.94
C PHE A 215 1.51 3.95 -4.89
N SER A 216 2.25 5.04 -4.67
CA SER A 216 3.71 4.99 -4.52
C SER A 216 4.14 4.16 -3.31
N SER A 217 3.38 4.19 -2.22
CA SER A 217 3.66 3.38 -1.05
C SER A 217 3.35 1.90 -1.30
N TRP A 218 2.23 1.58 -1.93
CA TRP A 218 1.91 0.20 -2.31
C TRP A 218 2.90 -0.36 -3.33
N GLY A 219 3.28 0.42 -4.34
CA GLY A 219 4.29 0.01 -5.30
C GLY A 219 5.61 -0.37 -4.63
N ARG A 220 6.10 0.44 -3.69
CA ARG A 220 7.30 0.11 -2.93
C ARG A 220 7.14 -1.15 -2.09
N GLN A 221 6.01 -1.33 -1.40
CA GLN A 221 5.77 -2.52 -0.58
C GLN A 221 5.70 -3.79 -1.41
N ILE A 222 5.09 -3.75 -2.60
CA ILE A 222 5.06 -4.87 -3.54
C ILE A 222 6.47 -5.17 -4.03
N HIS A 223 7.23 -4.17 -4.46
CA HIS A 223 8.61 -4.31 -4.89
C HIS A 223 9.49 -4.93 -3.80
N ASP A 224 9.45 -4.38 -2.57
CA ASP A 224 10.24 -4.86 -1.45
C ASP A 224 9.87 -6.30 -1.07
N GLY A 225 8.56 -6.62 -1.09
CA GLY A 225 8.06 -7.97 -0.87
C GLY A 225 8.55 -8.97 -1.91
N LEU A 226 8.53 -8.60 -3.18
CA LEU A 226 9.04 -9.42 -4.28
C LEU A 226 10.55 -9.67 -4.16
N LEU A 227 11.33 -8.66 -3.79
CA LEU A 227 12.77 -8.84 -3.53
C LEU A 227 13.04 -9.77 -2.35
N ALA A 228 12.24 -9.68 -1.29
CA ALA A 228 12.36 -10.58 -0.14
C ALA A 228 12.02 -12.03 -0.51
N LEU A 229 11.01 -12.25 -1.36
CA LEU A 229 10.63 -13.57 -1.86
C LEU A 229 11.74 -14.17 -2.74
N ARG A 230 12.38 -13.39 -3.62
CA ARG A 230 13.54 -13.81 -4.42
C ARG A 230 14.71 -14.20 -3.54
N ALA A 231 15.11 -13.37 -2.59
CA ALA A 231 16.22 -13.64 -1.70
C ALA A 231 16.00 -14.91 -0.85
N ARG A 232 14.74 -15.22 -0.50
CA ARG A 232 14.40 -16.45 0.20
C ARG A 232 14.60 -17.68 -0.70
N ALA A 233 14.22 -17.62 -1.97
CA ALA A 233 14.41 -18.70 -2.91
C ALA A 233 15.90 -18.99 -3.14
N GLU A 234 16.73 -17.96 -3.27
CA GLU A 234 18.20 -18.10 -3.36
C GLU A 234 18.82 -18.72 -2.09
N GLY A 235 18.37 -18.30 -0.90
CA GLY A 235 18.85 -18.84 0.37
C GLY A 235 18.45 -20.31 0.61
N ALA A 236 17.35 -20.77 0.04
CA ALA A 236 16.91 -22.16 0.10
C ALA A 236 17.68 -23.09 -0.86
N GLN A 237 18.34 -22.53 -1.88
CA GLN A 237 19.12 -23.29 -2.88
C GLN A 237 20.61 -23.43 -2.53
N THR A 238 21.06 -22.78 -1.44
CA THR A 238 22.46 -22.89 -0.99
C THR A 238 22.57 -24.01 0.03
N PRO A 239 23.22 -25.16 -0.29
CA PRO A 239 23.36 -26.31 0.61
C PRO A 239 24.34 -26.04 1.76
#